data_7d6bc6cd937614f32b2ad42e2ee4206b
#
_entry.id   7d6bc6cd937614f32b2ad42e2ee4206b
#
_cell.length_a   1.000
_cell.length_b   1.000
_cell.length_c   1.000
_cell.angle_alpha   90.00
_cell.angle_beta   90.00
_cell.angle_gamma   90.00
#
_symmetry.space_group_name_H-M   'P 1'
#
loop_
_entity.id
_entity.type
_entity.pdbx_description
1 polymer ?
#
loop_
_entity_poly.entity_id
_entity_poly.type
_entity_poly.pdbx_seq_one_letter_code
_entity_poly.pdbx_strand_id
1 'polypeptide(L)'
;DPNKPTYIKEIFDNGLPADFRLIGATTRNPDEIIPAIRSRCVEVFFRGLKPNEIKEIAKEAINKVGLKVSDNGLNIISRFCSNGREVVNLIQLCSGIAINEERNYITEEDIKWVIENGQYTEVEEKKVSKKPIVGVVNGLAVYGANLGILMEIEVTARKMKGRKGELKVSGIVEEEEFSMNNKKIKRKRSKNCLYNNRRKN
;
A
#
# COMPACT_ATOMS: atom_id res chain seq x y z
N ASP A 1 32.53 -18.02 -24.71
CA ASP A 1 31.64 -17.15 -25.49
C ASP A 1 32.34 -15.79 -25.66
N PRO A 2 32.74 -15.39 -26.88
CA PRO A 2 33.50 -14.15 -27.12
C PRO A 2 32.74 -12.87 -26.79
N ASN A 3 31.45 -12.97 -26.53
CA ASN A 3 30.58 -11.82 -26.20
C ASN A 3 30.32 -11.61 -24.70
N LYS A 4 30.97 -12.35 -23.79
CA LYS A 4 30.82 -12.10 -22.36
C LYS A 4 31.67 -10.90 -21.94
N PRO A 5 31.09 -9.95 -21.19
CA PRO A 5 31.85 -8.82 -20.64
C PRO A 5 33.07 -9.30 -19.82
N THR A 6 34.21 -8.65 -19.99
CA THR A 6 35.49 -9.00 -19.36
C THR A 6 35.39 -9.17 -17.84
N TYR A 7 34.59 -8.32 -17.16
CA TYR A 7 34.40 -8.38 -15.72
C TYR A 7 33.72 -9.68 -15.24
N ILE A 8 32.84 -10.28 -16.07
CA ILE A 8 32.18 -11.56 -15.72
C ILE A 8 33.24 -12.67 -15.73
N LYS A 9 34.16 -12.66 -16.70
CA LYS A 9 35.25 -13.62 -16.78
C LYS A 9 36.20 -13.50 -15.58
N GLU A 10 36.57 -12.26 -15.23
CA GLU A 10 37.42 -11.98 -14.07
C GLU A 10 36.79 -12.45 -12.75
N ILE A 11 35.46 -12.29 -12.58
CA ILE A 11 34.73 -12.79 -11.41
C ILE A 11 34.78 -14.33 -11.35
N PHE A 12 34.65 -15.02 -12.49
CA PHE A 12 34.72 -16.47 -12.53
C PHE A 12 36.13 -17.01 -12.30
N ASP A 13 37.15 -16.34 -12.82
CA ASP A 13 38.52 -16.76 -12.70
C ASP A 13 39.16 -16.44 -11.35
N ASN A 14 38.81 -15.30 -10.73
CA ASN A 14 39.44 -14.78 -9.53
C ASN A 14 38.49 -14.80 -8.30
N GLY A 15 37.21 -15.10 -8.52
CA GLY A 15 36.17 -14.99 -7.46
C GLY A 15 35.81 -13.53 -7.17
N LEU A 16 34.81 -13.36 -6.30
CA LEU A 16 34.43 -12.06 -5.76
C LEU A 16 35.16 -11.83 -4.43
N PRO A 17 35.67 -10.61 -4.16
CA PRO A 17 36.16 -10.28 -2.82
C PRO A 17 35.08 -10.56 -1.78
N ALA A 18 35.41 -11.30 -0.74
CA ALA A 18 34.46 -11.62 0.34
C ALA A 18 34.17 -10.44 1.27
N ASP A 19 34.95 -9.37 1.18
CA ASP A 19 34.81 -8.16 1.99
C ASP A 19 33.94 -7.13 1.25
N PHE A 20 32.63 -7.34 1.29
CA PHE A 20 31.65 -6.38 0.79
C PHE A 20 30.51 -6.17 1.81
N ARG A 21 29.93 -4.97 1.80
CA ARG A 21 28.75 -4.66 2.58
C ARG A 21 27.55 -4.64 1.65
N LEU A 22 26.52 -5.41 1.99
CA LEU A 22 25.27 -5.50 1.22
C LEU A 22 24.19 -4.65 1.89
N ILE A 23 23.60 -3.72 1.14
CA ILE A 23 22.39 -3.02 1.52
C ILE A 23 21.34 -3.35 0.44
N GLY A 24 20.26 -4.00 0.85
CA GLY A 24 19.16 -4.35 -0.03
C GLY A 24 17.86 -3.68 0.40
N ALA A 25 17.01 -3.32 -0.54
CA ALA A 25 15.66 -2.84 -0.30
C ALA A 25 14.67 -3.66 -1.13
N THR A 26 13.56 -4.06 -0.54
CA THR A 26 12.54 -4.86 -1.19
C THR A 26 11.16 -4.56 -0.62
N THR A 27 10.12 -4.75 -1.44
CA THR A 27 8.72 -4.74 -1.02
C THR A 27 8.17 -6.15 -0.79
N ARG A 28 8.99 -7.19 -0.98
CA ARG A 28 8.59 -8.58 -0.80
C ARG A 28 8.48 -8.94 0.69
N ASN A 29 7.65 -9.93 0.97
CA ASN A 29 7.59 -10.48 2.31
C ASN A 29 8.93 -11.14 2.70
N PRO A 30 9.31 -11.11 3.98
CA PRO A 30 10.55 -11.72 4.45
C PRO A 30 10.69 -13.20 4.05
N ASP A 31 9.59 -13.94 3.99
CA ASP A 31 9.59 -15.37 3.65
C ASP A 31 9.92 -15.63 2.17
N GLU A 32 9.82 -14.62 1.32
CA GLU A 32 10.19 -14.70 -0.09
C GLU A 32 11.68 -14.40 -0.35
N ILE A 33 12.39 -13.94 0.68
CA ILE A 33 13.82 -13.64 0.58
C ILE A 33 14.62 -14.92 0.87
N ILE A 34 15.66 -15.16 0.08
CA ILE A 34 16.52 -16.31 0.23
C ILE A 34 17.06 -16.40 1.67
N PRO A 35 16.82 -17.49 2.42
CA PRO A 35 17.21 -17.61 3.81
C PRO A 35 18.71 -17.37 4.07
N ALA A 36 19.56 -17.74 3.13
CA ALA A 36 21.01 -17.53 3.22
C ALA A 36 21.42 -16.05 3.27
N ILE A 37 20.70 -15.18 2.58
CA ILE A 37 20.90 -13.72 2.62
C ILE A 37 20.31 -13.16 3.91
N ARG A 38 19.08 -13.55 4.22
CA ARG A 38 18.35 -13.08 5.39
C ARG A 38 19.07 -13.34 6.69
N SER A 39 19.68 -14.54 6.85
CA SER A 39 20.41 -14.90 8.05
C SER A 39 21.72 -14.11 8.29
N ARG A 40 22.20 -13.39 7.26
CA ARG A 40 23.44 -12.60 7.30
C ARG A 40 23.20 -11.09 7.30
N CYS A 41 21.95 -10.66 7.20
CA CYS A 41 21.57 -9.26 7.15
C CYS A 41 20.78 -8.87 8.40
N VAL A 42 20.85 -7.61 8.76
CA VAL A 42 19.94 -7.00 9.75
C VAL A 42 18.69 -6.56 8.99
N GLU A 43 17.54 -7.01 9.45
CA GLU A 43 16.26 -6.62 8.85
C GLU A 43 15.76 -5.32 9.48
N VAL A 44 15.44 -4.34 8.63
CA VAL A 44 14.83 -3.08 9.04
C VAL A 44 13.49 -2.93 8.35
N PHE A 45 12.43 -2.82 9.12
CA PHE A 45 11.08 -2.70 8.60
C PHE A 45 10.63 -1.24 8.58
N PHE A 46 10.16 -0.79 7.43
CA PHE A 46 9.57 0.52 7.25
C PHE A 46 8.05 0.41 7.24
N ARG A 47 7.40 1.15 8.11
CA ARG A 47 5.94 1.28 8.10
C ARG A 47 5.47 2.36 7.11
N GLY A 48 4.19 2.36 6.81
CA GLY A 48 3.57 3.47 6.10
C GLY A 48 3.69 4.79 6.84
N LEU A 49 3.76 5.89 6.09
CA LEU A 49 3.83 7.24 6.63
C LEU A 49 2.50 7.66 7.26
N LYS A 50 2.59 8.39 8.37
CA LYS A 50 1.42 9.02 9.01
C LYS A 50 1.13 10.38 8.36
N PRO A 51 -0.10 10.91 8.46
CA PRO A 51 -0.46 12.21 7.88
C PRO A 51 0.47 13.35 8.30
N ASN A 52 0.94 13.37 9.55
CA ASN A 52 1.88 14.38 10.02
C ASN A 52 3.26 14.27 9.34
N GLU A 53 3.74 13.05 9.11
CA GLU A 53 5.01 12.80 8.42
C GLU A 53 4.91 13.20 6.93
N ILE A 54 3.75 12.97 6.32
CA ILE A 54 3.44 13.46 4.97
C ILE A 54 3.52 14.98 4.90
N LYS A 55 2.97 15.69 5.90
CA LYS A 55 3.06 17.17 5.97
C LYS A 55 4.50 17.67 6.12
N GLU A 56 5.31 16.98 6.91
CA GLU A 56 6.74 17.32 7.06
C GLU A 56 7.49 17.16 5.74
N ILE A 57 7.29 16.04 5.05
CA ILE A 57 7.87 15.83 3.72
C ILE A 57 7.41 16.88 2.73
N ALA A 58 6.13 17.26 2.77
CA ALA A 58 5.57 18.31 1.92
C ALA A 58 6.23 19.66 2.19
N LYS A 59 6.38 20.05 3.46
CA LYS A 59 7.08 21.29 3.85
C LYS A 59 8.51 21.33 3.34
N GLU A 60 9.25 20.25 3.53
CA GLU A 60 10.63 20.15 3.05
C GLU A 60 10.74 20.25 1.52
N ALA A 61 9.84 19.55 0.80
CA ALA A 61 9.82 19.57 -0.66
C ALA A 61 9.49 20.97 -1.20
N ILE A 62 8.50 21.67 -0.61
CA ILE A 62 8.12 23.03 -0.99
C ILE A 62 9.25 24.02 -0.69
N ASN A 63 9.89 23.91 0.46
CA ASN A 63 11.03 24.75 0.84
C ASN A 63 12.22 24.60 -0.14
N LYS A 64 12.47 23.38 -0.63
CA LYS A 64 13.52 23.12 -1.63
C LYS A 64 13.26 23.81 -2.97
N VAL A 65 12.00 24.01 -3.32
CA VAL A 65 11.60 24.74 -4.54
C VAL A 65 11.57 26.27 -4.31
N GLY A 66 11.64 26.70 -3.05
CA GLY A 66 11.61 28.13 -2.69
C GLY A 66 10.20 28.75 -2.69
N LEU A 67 9.16 27.93 -2.65
CA LEU A 67 7.76 28.36 -2.61
C LEU A 67 7.20 28.32 -1.18
N LYS A 68 5.99 28.83 -1.02
CA LYS A 68 5.22 28.80 0.22
C LYS A 68 3.88 28.11 0.00
N VAL A 69 3.31 27.57 1.07
CA VAL A 69 1.98 26.96 1.07
C VAL A 69 1.29 27.25 2.41
N SER A 70 -0.03 27.29 2.41
CA SER A 70 -0.83 27.42 3.64
C SER A 70 -0.85 26.10 4.43
N ASP A 71 -1.10 26.19 5.74
CA ASP A 71 -1.29 24.97 6.57
C ASP A 71 -2.50 24.15 6.09
N ASN A 72 -3.52 24.81 5.54
CA ASN A 72 -4.67 24.12 4.96
C ASN A 72 -4.28 23.34 3.68
N GLY A 73 -3.44 23.92 2.83
CA GLY A 73 -2.86 23.21 1.68
C GLY A 73 -2.09 21.96 2.09
N LEU A 74 -1.29 22.02 3.17
CA LEU A 74 -0.61 20.84 3.73
C LEU A 74 -1.58 19.79 4.25
N ASN A 75 -2.71 20.21 4.84
CA ASN A 75 -3.76 19.29 5.27
C ASN A 75 -4.39 18.56 4.08
N ILE A 76 -4.66 19.27 2.98
CA ILE A 76 -5.19 18.66 1.76
C ILE A 76 -4.19 17.64 1.21
N ILE A 77 -2.91 18.02 1.06
CA ILE A 77 -1.87 17.09 0.57
C ILE A 77 -1.82 15.82 1.41
N SER A 78 -1.87 15.94 2.75
CA SER A 78 -1.79 14.77 3.65
C SER A 78 -3.01 13.85 3.59
N ARG A 79 -4.14 14.31 3.04
CA ARG A 79 -5.34 13.48 2.83
C ARG A 79 -5.30 12.69 1.52
N PHE A 80 -4.55 13.17 0.53
CA PHE A 80 -4.52 12.57 -0.81
C PHE A 80 -3.20 11.87 -1.15
N CYS A 81 -2.19 11.98 -0.31
CA CYS A 81 -0.90 11.32 -0.50
C CYS A 81 -0.65 10.28 0.60
N SER A 82 -0.26 9.09 0.21
CA SER A 82 0.04 7.97 1.10
C SER A 82 1.55 7.72 1.30
N ASN A 83 2.37 8.26 0.42
CA ASN A 83 3.82 8.05 0.41
C ASN A 83 4.57 9.29 -0.08
N GLY A 84 5.89 9.33 0.20
CA GLY A 84 6.72 10.48 -0.12
C GLY A 84 6.85 10.77 -1.63
N ARG A 85 6.76 9.74 -2.48
CA ARG A 85 6.82 9.93 -3.93
C ARG A 85 5.60 10.69 -4.44
N GLU A 86 4.40 10.31 -3.98
CA GLU A 86 3.16 11.01 -4.32
C GLU A 86 3.22 12.47 -3.89
N VAL A 87 3.72 12.73 -2.67
CA VAL A 87 3.89 14.10 -2.16
C VAL A 87 4.80 14.93 -3.07
N VAL A 88 5.98 14.41 -3.40
CA VAL A 88 6.95 15.13 -4.23
C VAL A 88 6.38 15.38 -5.62
N ASN A 89 5.75 14.39 -6.25
CA ASN A 89 5.13 14.54 -7.56
C ASN A 89 4.03 15.60 -7.56
N LEU A 90 3.15 15.58 -6.56
CA LEU A 90 2.08 16.57 -6.42
C LEU A 90 2.66 17.99 -6.28
N ILE A 91 3.66 18.15 -5.41
CA ILE A 91 4.31 19.43 -5.19
C ILE A 91 5.01 19.93 -6.46
N GLN A 92 5.68 19.05 -7.21
CA GLN A 92 6.30 19.42 -8.48
C GLN A 92 5.29 19.96 -9.48
N LEU A 93 4.12 19.30 -9.60
CA LEU A 93 3.06 19.77 -10.49
C LEU A 93 2.49 21.13 -10.04
N CYS A 94 2.16 21.27 -8.75
CA CYS A 94 1.68 22.55 -8.19
C CYS A 94 2.72 23.66 -8.32
N SER A 95 4.00 23.33 -8.14
CA SER A 95 5.09 24.30 -8.31
C SER A 95 5.22 24.76 -9.75
N GLY A 96 5.03 23.85 -10.72
CA GLY A 96 5.00 24.19 -12.14
C GLY A 96 3.91 25.20 -12.47
N ILE A 97 2.71 25.04 -11.90
CA ILE A 97 1.59 25.99 -12.07
C ILE A 97 1.96 27.36 -11.47
N ALA A 98 2.41 27.38 -10.20
CA ALA A 98 2.74 28.60 -9.50
C ALA A 98 3.85 29.39 -10.20
N ILE A 99 4.90 28.72 -10.66
CA ILE A 99 6.02 29.35 -11.38
C ILE A 99 5.56 29.91 -12.74
N ASN A 100 4.73 29.18 -13.47
CA ASN A 100 4.19 29.63 -14.75
C ASN A 100 3.31 30.88 -14.62
N GLU A 101 2.68 31.05 -13.46
CA GLU A 101 1.89 32.25 -13.12
C GLU A 101 2.71 33.31 -12.35
N GLU A 102 4.04 33.17 -12.31
CA GLU A 102 4.96 34.11 -11.64
C GLU A 102 4.66 34.28 -10.14
N ARG A 103 4.06 33.27 -9.49
CA ARG A 103 3.75 33.27 -8.06
C ARG A 103 4.87 32.58 -7.25
N ASN A 104 5.08 33.04 -6.03
CA ASN A 104 6.02 32.43 -5.09
C ASN A 104 5.32 31.55 -4.02
N TYR A 105 4.06 31.22 -4.24
CA TYR A 105 3.26 30.38 -3.34
C TYR A 105 2.32 29.47 -4.14
N ILE A 106 2.01 28.32 -3.54
CA ILE A 106 1.06 27.32 -4.05
C ILE A 106 -0.29 27.61 -3.39
N THR A 107 -1.35 27.72 -4.19
CA THR A 107 -2.72 27.91 -3.71
C THR A 107 -3.41 26.56 -3.43
N GLU A 108 -4.53 26.61 -2.71
CA GLU A 108 -5.37 25.43 -2.50
C GLU A 108 -6.06 25.00 -3.79
N GLU A 109 -6.35 25.96 -4.68
CA GLU A 109 -6.90 25.70 -6.01
C GLU A 109 -5.92 24.90 -6.88
N ASP A 110 -4.63 25.24 -6.85
CA ASP A 110 -3.59 24.49 -7.57
C ASP A 110 -3.55 23.04 -7.10
N ILE A 111 -3.57 22.85 -5.78
CA ILE A 111 -3.55 21.51 -5.18
C ILE A 111 -4.79 20.71 -5.58
N LYS A 112 -5.98 21.30 -5.48
CA LYS A 112 -7.24 20.66 -5.89
C LYS A 112 -7.25 20.32 -7.37
N TRP A 113 -6.81 21.25 -8.20
CA TRP A 113 -6.74 21.04 -9.65
C TRP A 113 -5.83 19.86 -10.00
N VAL A 114 -4.65 19.78 -9.37
CA VAL A 114 -3.72 18.65 -9.58
C VAL A 114 -4.32 17.33 -9.08
N ILE A 115 -5.02 17.34 -7.95
CA ILE A 115 -5.69 16.16 -7.41
C ILE A 115 -6.80 15.67 -8.34
N GLU A 116 -7.66 16.56 -8.81
CA GLU A 116 -8.80 16.24 -9.67
C GLU A 116 -8.38 15.74 -11.06
N ASN A 117 -7.29 16.29 -11.62
CA ASN A 117 -6.78 15.90 -12.93
C ASN A 117 -5.73 14.79 -12.86
N GLY A 118 -5.23 14.47 -11.66
CA GLY A 118 -4.29 13.40 -11.40
C GLY A 118 -5.00 12.11 -10.94
N GLN A 119 -4.21 11.08 -10.71
CA GLN A 119 -4.71 9.80 -10.16
C GLN A 119 -4.59 9.77 -8.62
N TYR A 120 -4.96 10.86 -7.96
CA TYR A 120 -4.93 10.94 -6.52
C TYR A 120 -6.29 10.57 -5.94
N THR A 121 -6.30 9.62 -5.01
CA THR A 121 -7.49 9.22 -4.28
C THR A 121 -7.37 9.60 -2.82
N GLU A 122 -8.46 10.02 -2.22
CA GLU A 122 -8.45 10.36 -0.81
C GLU A 122 -8.10 9.13 0.04
N VAL A 123 -7.11 9.31 0.91
CA VAL A 123 -6.74 8.29 1.89
C VAL A 123 -7.78 8.31 3.00
N GLU A 124 -8.79 7.46 2.86
CA GLU A 124 -9.86 7.35 3.87
C GLU A 124 -9.28 6.87 5.21
N GLU A 125 -9.33 7.71 6.22
CA GLU A 125 -9.22 7.27 7.61
C GLU A 125 -10.49 6.50 7.98
N LYS A 126 -10.44 5.17 7.86
CA LYS A 126 -11.56 4.34 8.29
C LYS A 126 -11.72 4.45 9.79
N LYS A 127 -12.76 5.15 10.21
CA LYS A 127 -13.14 5.29 11.62
C LYS A 127 -13.95 4.07 12.03
N VAL A 128 -13.45 3.36 13.03
CA VAL A 128 -14.23 2.31 13.69
C VAL A 128 -15.42 2.93 14.41
N SER A 129 -16.62 2.42 14.17
CA SER A 129 -17.79 2.86 14.90
C SER A 129 -17.60 2.64 16.41
N LYS A 130 -17.85 3.68 17.20
CA LYS A 130 -17.75 3.61 18.67
C LYS A 130 -18.91 2.83 19.31
N LYS A 131 -19.99 2.59 18.56
CA LYS A 131 -21.16 1.87 19.04
C LYS A 131 -21.29 0.55 18.27
N PRO A 132 -21.67 -0.55 18.94
CA PRO A 132 -21.94 -1.80 18.26
C PRO A 132 -23.13 -1.63 17.31
N ILE A 133 -22.98 -2.10 16.08
CA ILE A 133 -24.02 -2.08 15.05
C ILE A 133 -24.33 -3.53 14.71
N VAL A 134 -25.61 -3.90 14.78
CA VAL A 134 -26.06 -5.25 14.43
C VAL A 134 -25.85 -5.49 12.93
N GLY A 135 -25.19 -6.59 12.60
CA GLY A 135 -24.91 -6.96 11.22
C GLY A 135 -23.63 -6.32 10.64
N VAL A 136 -22.86 -5.59 11.44
CA VAL A 136 -21.60 -4.98 11.02
C VAL A 136 -20.44 -5.48 11.86
N VAL A 137 -19.38 -5.94 11.21
CA VAL A 137 -18.14 -6.41 11.85
C VAL A 137 -16.94 -5.80 11.17
N ASN A 138 -16.00 -5.29 11.96
CA ASN A 138 -14.73 -4.81 11.46
C ASN A 138 -13.77 -5.98 11.29
N GLY A 139 -13.38 -6.25 10.06
CA GLY A 139 -12.34 -7.20 9.68
C GLY A 139 -11.00 -6.49 9.51
N LEU A 140 -9.92 -7.17 9.89
CA LEU A 140 -8.56 -6.71 9.60
C LEU A 140 -8.02 -7.53 8.43
N ALA A 141 -7.67 -6.84 7.35
CA ALA A 141 -6.96 -7.42 6.23
C ALA A 141 -5.51 -6.94 6.23
N VAL A 142 -4.58 -7.85 6.02
CA VAL A 142 -3.15 -7.54 5.92
C VAL A 142 -2.73 -7.80 4.48
N TYR A 143 -2.15 -6.79 3.84
CA TYR A 143 -1.58 -6.92 2.52
C TYR A 143 -0.15 -6.36 2.53
N GLY A 144 0.82 -7.22 2.22
CA GLY A 144 2.22 -6.86 2.29
C GLY A 144 2.78 -6.79 3.73
N ALA A 145 4.07 -6.52 3.83
CA ALA A 145 4.76 -6.41 5.10
C ALA A 145 4.32 -5.12 5.83
N ASN A 146 3.74 -5.26 7.01
CA ASN A 146 3.32 -4.16 7.91
C ASN A 146 2.22 -3.22 7.36
N LEU A 147 1.46 -3.66 6.34
CA LEU A 147 0.32 -2.91 5.82
C LEU A 147 -0.98 -3.64 6.17
N GLY A 148 -1.79 -3.02 7.01
CA GLY A 148 -3.12 -3.50 7.38
C GLY A 148 -4.20 -2.54 6.93
N ILE A 149 -5.32 -3.09 6.49
CA ILE A 149 -6.54 -2.33 6.19
C ILE A 149 -7.65 -2.80 7.12
N LEU A 150 -8.37 -1.85 7.66
CA LEU A 150 -9.64 -2.10 8.31
C LEU A 150 -10.73 -2.23 7.23
N MET A 151 -11.41 -3.37 7.21
CA MET A 151 -12.54 -3.62 6.32
C MET A 151 -13.81 -3.75 7.13
N GLU A 152 -14.82 -2.98 6.77
CA GLU A 152 -16.16 -3.16 7.32
C GLU A 152 -16.87 -4.27 6.54
N ILE A 153 -17.37 -5.26 7.26
CA ILE A 153 -18.10 -6.41 6.72
C ILE A 153 -19.55 -6.26 7.18
N GLU A 154 -20.43 -6.00 6.23
CA GLU A 154 -21.86 -5.91 6.49
C GLU A 154 -22.52 -7.26 6.20
N VAL A 155 -23.38 -7.70 7.09
CA VAL A 155 -24.14 -8.94 6.96
C VAL A 155 -25.63 -8.68 7.21
N THR A 156 -26.44 -9.03 6.23
CA THR A 156 -27.90 -9.03 6.38
C THR A 156 -28.44 -10.44 6.27
N ALA A 157 -29.36 -10.81 7.16
CA ALA A 157 -30.02 -12.10 7.13
C ALA A 157 -31.53 -11.93 6.92
N ARG A 158 -32.09 -12.68 5.98
CA ARG A 158 -33.54 -12.71 5.70
C ARG A 158 -34.07 -14.13 5.89
N LYS A 159 -35.08 -14.27 6.75
CA LYS A 159 -35.76 -15.56 6.90
C LYS A 159 -36.61 -15.87 5.67
N MET A 160 -36.37 -17.03 5.08
CA MET A 160 -37.19 -17.53 3.97
C MET A 160 -37.86 -18.85 4.35
N LYS A 161 -39.16 -18.97 4.05
CA LYS A 161 -39.94 -20.21 4.29
C LYS A 161 -39.60 -21.21 3.18
N GLY A 162 -39.35 -22.46 3.56
CA GLY A 162 -39.29 -23.63 2.64
C GLY A 162 -38.03 -23.77 1.80
N ARG A 163 -36.95 -23.05 2.07
CA ARG A 163 -35.66 -23.20 1.36
C ARG A 163 -34.49 -23.40 2.31
N LYS A 164 -33.48 -24.16 1.87
CA LYS A 164 -32.17 -24.22 2.54
C LYS A 164 -31.54 -22.85 2.51
N GLY A 165 -30.89 -22.46 3.62
CA GLY A 165 -30.18 -21.20 3.68
C GLY A 165 -29.09 -21.10 2.61
N GLU A 166 -29.03 -19.97 1.92
CA GLU A 166 -28.02 -19.65 0.92
C GLU A 166 -27.24 -18.42 1.38
N LEU A 167 -25.90 -18.50 1.29
CA LEU A 167 -25.01 -17.38 1.57
C LEU A 167 -24.59 -16.75 0.25
N LYS A 168 -24.93 -15.47 0.07
CA LYS A 168 -24.47 -14.65 -1.05
C LYS A 168 -23.43 -13.66 -0.53
N VAL A 169 -22.24 -13.69 -1.12
CA VAL A 169 -21.15 -12.76 -0.79
C VAL A 169 -20.95 -11.85 -1.98
N SER A 170 -20.95 -10.54 -1.74
CA SER A 170 -20.67 -9.51 -2.73
C SER A 170 -19.44 -8.70 -2.29
N GLY A 171 -18.81 -8.02 -3.24
CA GLY A 171 -17.59 -7.24 -3.01
C GLY A 171 -16.39 -7.77 -3.79
N ILE A 172 -15.18 -7.42 -3.36
CA ILE A 172 -13.94 -7.89 -3.98
C ILE A 172 -13.66 -9.33 -3.53
N VAL A 173 -14.11 -10.30 -4.34
CA VAL A 173 -14.03 -11.74 -4.03
C VAL A 173 -13.27 -12.44 -5.14
N GLU A 174 -12.28 -13.24 -4.79
CA GLU A 174 -11.60 -14.18 -5.70
C GLU A 174 -12.17 -15.58 -5.52
N GLU A 175 -12.35 -16.29 -6.63
CA GLU A 175 -12.68 -17.73 -6.61
C GLU A 175 -11.38 -18.51 -6.64
N GLU A 176 -11.08 -19.25 -5.56
CA GLU A 176 -9.96 -20.20 -5.52
C GLU A 176 -10.48 -21.61 -5.75
N GLU A 177 -9.90 -22.31 -6.72
CA GLU A 177 -10.14 -23.74 -6.93
C GLU A 177 -9.08 -24.56 -6.21
N PHE A 178 -9.48 -25.33 -5.21
CA PHE A 178 -8.62 -26.31 -4.56
C PHE A 178 -8.96 -27.72 -5.05
N SER A 179 -7.94 -28.45 -5.47
CA SER A 179 -8.09 -29.88 -5.77
C SER A 179 -7.66 -30.68 -4.55
N MET A 180 -8.60 -31.32 -3.89
CA MET A 180 -8.36 -32.20 -2.77
C MET A 180 -9.01 -33.54 -3.04
N ASN A 181 -8.22 -34.62 -3.09
CA ASN A 181 -8.69 -36.01 -3.37
C ASN A 181 -9.56 -36.12 -4.63
N ASN A 182 -9.09 -35.63 -5.79
CA ASN A 182 -9.80 -35.61 -7.07
C ASN A 182 -11.16 -34.89 -7.09
N LYS A 183 -11.49 -34.12 -6.05
CA LYS A 183 -12.67 -33.27 -6.05
C LYS A 183 -12.23 -31.81 -6.15
N LYS A 184 -12.71 -31.10 -7.17
CA LYS A 184 -12.55 -29.65 -7.29
C LYS A 184 -13.52 -28.96 -6.34
N ILE A 185 -12.99 -28.25 -5.34
CA ILE A 185 -13.77 -27.45 -4.42
C ILE A 185 -13.55 -26.00 -4.77
N LYS A 186 -14.61 -25.30 -5.21
CA LYS A 186 -14.57 -23.85 -5.44
C LYS A 186 -14.83 -23.11 -4.13
N ARG A 187 -13.91 -22.26 -3.75
CA ARG A 187 -14.04 -21.37 -2.59
C ARG A 187 -14.02 -19.92 -3.05
N LYS A 188 -14.99 -19.15 -2.57
CA LYS A 188 -14.95 -17.68 -2.73
C LYS A 188 -14.17 -17.10 -1.56
N ARG A 189 -13.12 -16.36 -1.87
CA ARG A 189 -12.27 -15.70 -0.91
C ARG A 189 -12.26 -14.20 -1.19
N SER A 190 -12.39 -13.39 -0.15
CA SER A 190 -12.12 -11.95 -0.32
C SER A 190 -10.66 -11.75 -0.67
N LYS A 191 -10.38 -10.94 -1.68
CA LYS A 191 -9.03 -10.71 -2.21
C LYS A 191 -8.00 -10.27 -1.16
N ASN A 192 -8.47 -9.83 0.00
CA ASN A 192 -7.66 -9.27 1.08
C ASN A 192 -7.96 -9.84 2.47
N CYS A 193 -8.60 -11.00 2.58
CA CYS A 193 -8.97 -11.57 3.87
C CYS A 193 -8.46 -13.01 4.03
N LEU A 194 -7.58 -13.25 4.99
CA LEU A 194 -7.24 -14.59 5.46
C LEU A 194 -8.38 -15.10 6.35
N TYR A 195 -9.27 -15.89 5.77
CA TYR A 195 -10.32 -16.56 6.52
C TYR A 195 -9.75 -17.78 7.25
N ASN A 196 -9.59 -17.67 8.55
CA ASN A 196 -9.27 -18.81 9.41
C ASN A 196 -10.57 -19.58 9.72
N ASN A 197 -10.89 -20.58 8.90
CA ASN A 197 -12.08 -21.40 9.06
C ASN A 197 -11.81 -22.47 10.14
N ARG A 198 -11.91 -22.10 11.42
CA ARG A 198 -12.05 -23.11 12.47
C ARG A 198 -13.50 -23.59 12.45
N ARG A 199 -13.75 -24.70 11.76
CA ARG A 199 -14.94 -25.51 12.02
C ARG A 199 -14.82 -26.03 13.45
N LYS A 200 -15.72 -25.62 14.32
CA LYS A 200 -16.04 -26.40 15.52
C LYS A 200 -16.92 -27.55 15.07
N ASN A 201 -16.48 -28.76 15.38
CA ASN A 201 -17.33 -29.95 15.41
C ASN A 201 -18.43 -29.77 16.45
#